data_8c21924e657f59fe6c6c10fd33d62d0a
#
_entry.id   8c21924e657f59fe6c6c10fd33d62d0a
#
_cell.length_a   1.000
_cell.length_b   1.000
_cell.length_c   1.000
_cell.angle_alpha   90.00
_cell.angle_beta   90.00
_cell.angle_gamma   90.00
#
_symmetry.space_group_name_H-M   'P 1'
#
loop_
_entity.id
_entity.type
_entity.pdbx_description
1 polymer ?
#
loop_
_entity_poly.entity_id
_entity_poly.type
_entity_poly.pdbx_seq_one_letter_code
_entity_poly.pdbx_strand_id
1 'polypeptide(L)'
;MQKTKILAVAPYEGMADILTDIAQSRDDIALTVQTGDLFTGRDIAMQLAHKNYDVIISRGGTAELIQSAVELPVIDISISVYDILLSIKLAESYNGKFVIAGFPGITANAHLLCDLLQYDIDIITFKDSVDAVNRLKEAKENGCTLVLCDVTGARAAKDIGLNYNLVTSGRESIENAVAEAVKLVHSSNYVHKQKDLFQSLLTEDDREFLIYSPAGTLWFSSIAIDEMNTSLMNFVQTYIKSFLKVSNQTVSHQIRDNVYTLYNRHLIYEDQKYTAITICKSPALTAEDDPGFQIYNIDNTSSNDFADAYNGTGIYKVGGNYAASLRANKKAHDLG
;
A
#
# COMPACT_ATOMS: atom_id res chain seq x y z
N MET A 1 -20.56 9.84 -6.36
CA MET A 1 -19.27 9.12 -6.23
C MET A 1 -18.29 10.03 -5.51
N GLN A 2 -17.43 9.51 -4.67
CA GLN A 2 -16.36 10.31 -4.05
C GLN A 2 -15.32 10.64 -5.12
N LYS A 3 -14.96 11.93 -5.24
CA LYS A 3 -13.96 12.38 -6.22
C LYS A 3 -12.57 11.87 -5.81
N THR A 4 -11.78 11.41 -6.78
CA THR A 4 -10.37 11.07 -6.56
C THR A 4 -9.57 12.36 -6.34
N LYS A 5 -8.90 12.47 -5.20
CA LYS A 5 -8.09 13.64 -4.84
C LYS A 5 -6.66 13.49 -5.33
N ILE A 6 -6.30 14.27 -6.33
CA ILE A 6 -5.02 14.18 -7.01
C ILE A 6 -4.18 15.42 -6.70
N LEU A 7 -2.94 15.24 -6.28
CA LEU A 7 -1.92 16.28 -6.27
C LEU A 7 -1.07 16.16 -7.54
N ALA A 8 -1.13 17.15 -8.42
CA ALA A 8 -0.26 17.21 -9.58
C ALA A 8 0.89 18.18 -9.33
N VAL A 9 2.12 17.69 -9.45
CA VAL A 9 3.34 18.50 -9.38
C VAL A 9 3.92 18.60 -10.79
N ALA A 10 3.67 19.73 -11.45
CA ALA A 10 4.08 19.98 -12.82
C ALA A 10 5.49 20.55 -12.88
N PRO A 11 6.45 19.90 -13.57
CA PRO A 11 7.83 20.41 -13.69
C PRO A 11 7.94 21.71 -14.51
N TYR A 12 6.91 22.09 -15.26
CA TYR A 12 6.86 23.29 -16.09
C TYR A 12 5.42 23.78 -16.27
N GLU A 13 5.26 25.09 -16.54
CA GLU A 13 3.97 25.77 -16.57
C GLU A 13 3.00 25.21 -17.61
N GLY A 14 3.46 24.92 -18.84
CA GLY A 14 2.60 24.38 -19.89
C GLY A 14 1.91 23.04 -19.51
N MET A 15 2.54 22.24 -18.66
CA MET A 15 1.91 21.04 -18.11
C MET A 15 0.87 21.40 -17.04
N ALA A 16 1.15 22.41 -16.21
CA ALA A 16 0.19 22.88 -15.21
C ALA A 16 -1.09 23.44 -15.85
N ASP A 17 -0.98 24.15 -16.96
CA ASP A 17 -2.11 24.66 -17.72
C ASP A 17 -2.99 23.53 -18.26
N ILE A 18 -2.38 22.51 -18.90
CA ILE A 18 -3.12 21.35 -19.42
C ILE A 18 -3.80 20.58 -18.29
N LEU A 19 -3.12 20.35 -17.16
CA LEU A 19 -3.69 19.68 -15.99
C LEU A 19 -4.89 20.46 -15.42
N THR A 20 -4.80 21.78 -15.40
CA THR A 20 -5.88 22.65 -14.94
C THR A 20 -7.09 22.58 -15.87
N ASP A 21 -6.89 22.57 -17.18
CA ASP A 21 -7.96 22.38 -18.17
C ASP A 21 -8.64 21.01 -18.02
N ILE A 22 -7.85 19.94 -17.82
CA ILE A 22 -8.39 18.59 -17.58
C ILE A 22 -9.24 18.57 -16.31
N ALA A 23 -8.77 19.22 -15.23
CA ALA A 23 -9.52 19.31 -13.99
C ALA A 23 -10.90 19.97 -14.16
N GLN A 24 -10.98 21.00 -15.00
CA GLN A 24 -12.25 21.70 -15.28
C GLN A 24 -13.23 20.85 -16.10
N SER A 25 -12.73 19.93 -16.89
CA SER A 25 -13.55 19.08 -17.78
C SER A 25 -14.01 17.77 -17.14
N ARG A 26 -13.57 17.45 -15.90
CA ARG A 26 -13.84 16.17 -15.22
C ARG A 26 -14.46 16.37 -13.85
N ASP A 27 -15.59 15.70 -13.63
CA ASP A 27 -16.34 15.76 -12.36
C ASP A 27 -15.93 14.67 -11.35
N ASP A 28 -15.18 13.66 -11.79
CA ASP A 28 -14.76 12.50 -11.00
C ASP A 28 -13.46 12.71 -10.21
N ILE A 29 -12.78 13.83 -10.44
CA ILE A 29 -11.53 14.19 -9.78
C ILE A 29 -11.59 15.50 -9.00
N ALA A 30 -10.73 15.63 -8.01
CA ALA A 30 -10.41 16.89 -7.32
C ALA A 30 -8.89 17.08 -7.45
N LEU A 31 -8.48 17.83 -8.47
CA LEU A 31 -7.08 18.04 -8.82
C LEU A 31 -6.55 19.34 -8.21
N THR A 32 -5.44 19.25 -7.50
CA THR A 32 -4.64 20.41 -7.07
C THR A 32 -3.34 20.43 -7.88
N VAL A 33 -3.09 21.50 -8.59
CA VAL A 33 -1.88 21.66 -9.42
C VAL A 33 -0.89 22.57 -8.71
N GLN A 34 0.37 22.15 -8.66
CA GLN A 34 1.50 22.94 -8.19
C GLN A 34 2.63 22.87 -9.22
N THR A 35 3.36 23.96 -9.40
CA THR A 35 4.52 24.00 -10.32
C THR A 35 5.80 23.89 -9.53
N GLY A 36 6.66 22.94 -9.89
CA GLY A 36 7.96 22.72 -9.28
C GLY A 36 8.69 21.56 -9.92
N ASP A 37 9.96 21.75 -10.24
CA ASP A 37 10.79 20.73 -10.86
C ASP A 37 11.80 20.11 -9.87
N LEU A 38 12.18 18.87 -10.10
CA LEU A 38 13.19 18.14 -9.34
C LEU A 38 13.02 18.30 -7.82
N PHE A 39 14.02 18.86 -7.13
CA PHE A 39 14.01 19.02 -5.67
C PHE A 39 12.90 19.98 -5.20
N THR A 40 12.59 21.03 -5.95
CA THR A 40 11.49 21.94 -5.63
C THR A 40 10.15 21.19 -5.69
N GLY A 41 9.94 20.37 -6.73
CA GLY A 41 8.74 19.54 -6.87
C GLY A 41 8.62 18.51 -5.75
N ARG A 42 9.73 17.84 -5.37
CA ARG A 42 9.78 16.93 -4.23
C ARG A 42 9.37 17.62 -2.93
N ASP A 43 9.93 18.78 -2.64
CA ASP A 43 9.69 19.52 -1.39
C ASP A 43 8.22 19.96 -1.30
N ILE A 44 7.63 20.39 -2.42
CA ILE A 44 6.18 20.68 -2.53
C ILE A 44 5.36 19.42 -2.21
N ALA A 45 5.71 18.28 -2.81
CA ALA A 45 4.98 17.03 -2.58
C ALA A 45 5.07 16.60 -1.11
N MET A 46 6.25 16.66 -0.49
CA MET A 46 6.43 16.35 0.94
C MET A 46 5.60 17.25 1.86
N GLN A 47 5.53 18.55 1.56
CA GLN A 47 4.73 19.50 2.34
C GLN A 47 3.22 19.27 2.21
N LEU A 48 2.76 18.74 1.08
CA LEU A 48 1.35 18.59 0.78
C LEU A 48 0.84 17.15 0.94
N ALA A 49 1.71 16.14 0.96
CA ALA A 49 1.32 14.71 1.02
C ALA A 49 0.37 14.37 2.17
N HIS A 50 0.47 15.07 3.32
CA HIS A 50 -0.41 14.86 4.47
C HIS A 50 -1.77 15.57 4.37
N LYS A 51 -2.07 16.29 3.27
CA LYS A 51 -3.35 16.97 3.05
C LYS A 51 -4.44 16.10 2.43
N ASN A 52 -4.38 14.78 2.67
CA ASN A 52 -5.46 13.85 2.30
C ASN A 52 -5.67 13.71 0.77
N TYR A 53 -4.57 13.60 0.03
CA TYR A 53 -4.57 13.19 -1.37
C TYR A 53 -4.56 11.66 -1.48
N ASP A 54 -5.12 11.13 -2.56
CA ASP A 54 -5.16 9.69 -2.84
C ASP A 54 -3.96 9.24 -3.69
N VAL A 55 -3.44 10.14 -4.55
CA VAL A 55 -2.37 9.87 -5.50
C VAL A 55 -1.68 11.18 -5.92
N ILE A 56 -0.41 11.06 -6.27
CA ILE A 56 0.37 12.17 -6.84
C ILE A 56 0.62 11.89 -8.32
N ILE A 57 0.55 12.92 -9.16
CA ILE A 57 0.95 12.86 -10.58
C ILE A 57 2.10 13.83 -10.79
N SER A 58 3.18 13.37 -11.40
CA SER A 58 4.29 14.21 -11.81
C SER A 58 4.97 13.62 -13.05
N ARG A 59 6.17 14.06 -13.42
CA ARG A 59 6.86 13.60 -14.62
C ARG A 59 8.36 13.42 -14.41
N GLY A 60 8.88 12.34 -14.99
CA GLY A 60 10.31 12.06 -15.15
C GLY A 60 11.08 12.14 -13.84
N GLY A 61 12.26 12.75 -13.84
CA GLY A 61 13.09 12.85 -12.64
C GLY A 61 12.42 13.54 -11.44
N THR A 62 11.42 14.41 -11.67
CA THR A 62 10.62 14.98 -10.57
C THR A 62 9.71 13.90 -9.95
N ALA A 63 9.06 13.08 -10.76
CA ALA A 63 8.24 11.97 -10.28
C ALA A 63 9.09 10.95 -9.49
N GLU A 64 10.26 10.58 -9.98
CA GLU A 64 11.20 9.68 -9.30
C GLU A 64 11.63 10.21 -7.92
N LEU A 65 11.98 11.50 -7.85
CA LEU A 65 12.34 12.13 -6.58
C LEU A 65 11.18 12.20 -5.60
N ILE A 66 9.96 12.46 -6.07
CA ILE A 66 8.75 12.46 -5.25
C ILE A 66 8.48 11.04 -4.74
N GLN A 67 8.52 10.04 -5.61
CA GLN A 67 8.27 8.64 -5.26
C GLN A 67 9.21 8.11 -4.17
N SER A 68 10.47 8.58 -4.18
CA SER A 68 11.44 8.22 -3.14
C SER A 68 11.22 8.90 -1.78
N ALA A 69 10.39 9.95 -1.73
CA ALA A 69 10.24 10.84 -0.57
C ALA A 69 8.86 10.79 0.10
N VAL A 70 7.85 10.18 -0.53
CA VAL A 70 6.48 10.09 -0.02
C VAL A 70 5.94 8.67 -0.08
N GLU A 71 4.98 8.34 0.79
CA GLU A 71 4.32 7.03 0.80
C GLU A 71 3.13 6.93 -0.17
N LEU A 72 2.61 8.09 -0.62
CA LEU A 72 1.51 8.11 -1.58
C LEU A 72 1.96 7.53 -2.93
N PRO A 73 1.09 6.80 -3.64
CA PRO A 73 1.41 6.35 -4.99
C PRO A 73 1.65 7.54 -5.91
N VAL A 74 2.68 7.42 -6.76
CA VAL A 74 3.07 8.44 -7.72
C VAL A 74 2.92 7.89 -9.13
N ILE A 75 2.18 8.59 -9.97
CA ILE A 75 2.04 8.30 -11.41
C ILE A 75 3.00 9.21 -12.17
N ASP A 76 3.90 8.60 -12.93
CA ASP A 76 4.78 9.30 -13.86
C ASP A 76 4.09 9.50 -15.21
N ILE A 77 3.97 10.75 -15.65
CA ILE A 77 3.48 11.06 -17.00
C ILE A 77 4.55 10.70 -18.00
N SER A 78 4.42 9.52 -18.61
CA SER A 78 5.35 9.04 -19.62
C SER A 78 5.33 9.92 -20.86
N ILE A 79 6.50 10.05 -21.50
CA ILE A 79 6.61 10.64 -22.82
C ILE A 79 6.20 9.60 -23.85
N SER A 80 5.20 9.91 -24.65
CA SER A 80 4.78 9.05 -25.73
C SER A 80 5.70 9.17 -26.95
N VAL A 81 5.66 8.15 -27.81
CA VAL A 81 6.32 8.20 -29.13
C VAL A 81 5.81 9.39 -29.97
N TYR A 82 4.53 9.76 -29.80
CA TYR A 82 3.93 10.91 -30.45
C TYR A 82 4.54 12.24 -29.98
N ASP A 83 4.80 12.39 -28.67
CA ASP A 83 5.42 13.61 -28.12
C ASP A 83 6.85 13.81 -28.67
N ILE A 84 7.58 12.70 -28.84
CA ILE A 84 8.92 12.73 -29.45
C ILE A 84 8.83 13.06 -30.93
N LEU A 85 7.89 12.46 -31.68
CA LEU A 85 7.69 12.75 -33.09
C LEU A 85 7.36 14.22 -33.31
N LEU A 86 6.49 14.79 -32.46
CA LEU A 86 6.15 16.22 -32.53
C LEU A 86 7.41 17.09 -32.33
N SER A 87 8.24 16.74 -31.33
CA SER A 87 9.49 17.46 -31.06
C SER A 87 10.48 17.36 -32.22
N ILE A 88 10.59 16.18 -32.86
CA ILE A 88 11.42 16.01 -34.07
C ILE A 88 10.89 16.89 -35.21
N LYS A 89 9.57 16.89 -35.45
CA LYS A 89 8.95 17.69 -36.49
C LYS A 89 9.17 19.20 -36.30
N LEU A 90 9.16 19.68 -35.08
CA LEU A 90 9.50 21.05 -34.75
C LEU A 90 11.00 21.32 -34.99
N ALA A 91 11.89 20.39 -34.66
CA ALA A 91 13.33 20.52 -34.85
C ALA A 91 13.75 20.43 -36.34
N GLU A 92 13.01 19.72 -37.21
CA GLU A 92 13.28 19.67 -38.65
C GLU A 92 13.26 21.06 -39.33
N SER A 93 12.52 22.04 -38.76
CA SER A 93 12.50 23.41 -39.22
C SER A 93 13.72 24.24 -38.76
N TYR A 94 14.53 23.68 -37.86
CA TYR A 94 15.71 24.33 -37.32
C TYR A 94 16.94 24.09 -38.22
N ASN A 95 17.66 25.16 -38.59
CA ASN A 95 18.84 25.03 -39.43
C ASN A 95 20.05 24.59 -38.58
N GLY A 96 20.37 23.31 -38.57
CA GLY A 96 21.54 22.78 -37.88
C GLY A 96 21.36 21.31 -37.46
N LYS A 97 22.48 20.72 -37.03
CA LYS A 97 22.48 19.36 -36.50
C LYS A 97 21.81 19.34 -35.13
N PHE A 98 20.81 18.47 -34.92
CA PHE A 98 20.21 18.25 -33.62
C PHE A 98 20.37 16.80 -33.17
N VAL A 99 20.29 16.57 -31.87
CA VAL A 99 20.33 15.29 -31.21
C VAL A 99 19.15 15.15 -30.26
N ILE A 100 18.75 13.91 -29.96
CA ILE A 100 17.80 13.62 -28.90
C ILE A 100 18.59 13.14 -27.68
N ALA A 101 18.35 13.75 -26.51
CA ALA A 101 19.09 13.40 -25.32
C ALA A 101 18.22 13.35 -24.07
N GLY A 102 18.42 12.37 -23.20
CA GLY A 102 17.63 12.23 -21.98
C GLY A 102 17.90 10.95 -21.21
N PHE A 103 17.09 10.71 -20.18
CA PHE A 103 17.08 9.44 -19.47
C PHE A 103 16.43 8.31 -20.31
N PRO A 104 16.59 7.02 -19.89
CA PRO A 104 16.09 5.86 -20.65
C PRO A 104 14.60 5.95 -21.05
N GLY A 105 13.74 6.59 -20.24
CA GLY A 105 12.32 6.76 -20.56
C GLY A 105 12.04 7.58 -21.83
N ILE A 106 12.92 8.52 -22.18
CA ILE A 106 12.86 9.26 -23.46
C ILE A 106 13.58 8.52 -24.56
N THR A 107 14.83 8.11 -24.30
CA THR A 107 15.71 7.61 -25.34
C THR A 107 15.27 6.24 -25.88
N ALA A 108 14.64 5.39 -25.07
CA ALA A 108 14.06 4.14 -25.52
C ALA A 108 12.96 4.35 -26.57
N ASN A 109 12.04 5.29 -26.30
CA ASN A 109 10.98 5.64 -27.25
C ASN A 109 11.53 6.37 -28.49
N ALA A 110 12.60 7.16 -28.32
CA ALA A 110 13.27 7.82 -29.44
C ALA A 110 13.94 6.79 -30.38
N HIS A 111 14.65 5.79 -29.82
CA HIS A 111 15.22 4.70 -30.63
C HIS A 111 14.14 3.95 -31.40
N LEU A 112 13.05 3.54 -30.71
CA LEU A 112 11.95 2.86 -31.37
C LEU A 112 11.36 3.68 -32.54
N LEU A 113 11.19 4.99 -32.35
CA LEU A 113 10.65 5.88 -33.37
C LEU A 113 11.61 6.07 -34.53
N CYS A 114 12.91 6.30 -34.25
CA CYS A 114 13.93 6.50 -35.27
C CYS A 114 14.13 5.22 -36.12
N ASP A 115 14.13 4.04 -35.49
CA ASP A 115 14.21 2.76 -36.17
C ASP A 115 13.00 2.53 -37.09
N LEU A 116 11.79 2.82 -36.59
CA LEU A 116 10.54 2.64 -37.33
C LEU A 116 10.47 3.56 -38.58
N LEU A 117 10.83 4.84 -38.40
CA LEU A 117 10.71 5.88 -39.40
C LEU A 117 12.01 6.10 -40.20
N GLN A 118 13.05 5.33 -39.92
CA GLN A 118 14.38 5.43 -40.54
C GLN A 118 14.98 6.84 -40.43
N TYR A 119 14.82 7.49 -39.27
CA TYR A 119 15.48 8.74 -39.00
C TYR A 119 16.94 8.51 -38.59
N ASP A 120 17.86 9.27 -39.19
CA ASP A 120 19.28 9.31 -38.82
C ASP A 120 19.52 10.42 -37.85
N ILE A 121 19.15 10.20 -36.56
CA ILE A 121 19.29 11.16 -35.48
C ILE A 121 20.11 10.52 -34.36
N ASP A 122 21.17 11.22 -33.94
CA ASP A 122 21.98 10.78 -32.80
C ASP A 122 21.15 10.82 -31.50
N ILE A 123 21.17 9.73 -30.75
CA ILE A 123 20.43 9.60 -29.48
C ILE A 123 21.43 9.41 -28.33
N ILE A 124 21.35 10.25 -27.30
CA ILE A 124 22.25 10.28 -26.15
C ILE A 124 21.49 9.92 -24.88
N THR A 125 21.80 8.80 -24.23
CA THR A 125 21.18 8.39 -22.97
C THR A 125 22.05 8.82 -21.79
N PHE A 126 21.46 9.57 -20.84
CA PHE A 126 22.12 10.01 -19.62
C PHE A 126 22.04 8.95 -18.52
N LYS A 127 23.07 8.91 -17.68
CA LYS A 127 23.09 8.12 -16.43
C LYS A 127 22.69 8.98 -15.22
N ASP A 128 23.15 10.22 -15.20
CA ASP A 128 22.89 11.21 -14.17
C ASP A 128 23.07 12.63 -14.71
N SER A 129 22.87 13.65 -13.88
CA SER A 129 22.99 15.05 -14.27
C SER A 129 24.41 15.47 -14.65
N VAL A 130 25.44 14.83 -14.10
CA VAL A 130 26.84 15.12 -14.42
C VAL A 130 27.21 14.54 -15.78
N ASP A 131 26.77 13.31 -16.05
CA ASP A 131 26.91 12.64 -17.34
C ASP A 131 26.19 13.44 -18.45
N ALA A 132 25.01 14.01 -18.15
CA ALA A 132 24.27 14.87 -19.08
C ALA A 132 25.12 16.06 -19.57
N VAL A 133 25.76 16.79 -18.64
CA VAL A 133 26.61 17.92 -18.98
C VAL A 133 27.80 17.50 -19.87
N ASN A 134 28.48 16.40 -19.49
CA ASN A 134 29.66 15.92 -20.23
C ASN A 134 29.29 15.47 -21.64
N ARG A 135 28.24 14.68 -21.79
CA ARG A 135 27.80 14.17 -23.12
C ARG A 135 27.28 15.29 -24.03
N LEU A 136 26.57 16.27 -23.46
CA LEU A 136 26.11 17.41 -24.27
C LEU A 136 27.24 18.32 -24.67
N LYS A 137 28.31 18.46 -23.86
CA LYS A 137 29.55 19.15 -24.30
C LYS A 137 30.20 18.46 -25.48
N GLU A 138 30.35 17.13 -25.41
CA GLU A 138 30.90 16.34 -26.51
C GLU A 138 30.04 16.47 -27.78
N ALA A 139 28.73 16.41 -27.64
CA ALA A 139 27.80 16.60 -28.77
C ALA A 139 27.95 18.01 -29.39
N LYS A 140 28.12 19.06 -28.58
CA LYS A 140 28.36 20.44 -29.05
C LYS A 140 29.66 20.57 -29.81
N GLU A 141 30.74 19.97 -29.31
CA GLU A 141 32.04 19.92 -29.98
C GLU A 141 31.98 19.17 -31.32
N ASN A 142 31.10 18.16 -31.44
CA ASN A 142 30.81 17.41 -32.65
C ASN A 142 29.80 18.12 -33.59
N GLY A 143 29.54 19.41 -33.36
CA GLY A 143 28.75 20.27 -34.25
C GLY A 143 27.25 20.22 -33.99
N CYS A 144 26.79 19.65 -32.85
CA CYS A 144 25.39 19.76 -32.45
C CYS A 144 25.05 21.19 -32.08
N THR A 145 23.93 21.69 -32.61
CA THR A 145 23.46 23.08 -32.39
C THR A 145 22.14 23.15 -31.63
N LEU A 146 21.39 22.03 -31.55
CA LEU A 146 20.15 21.94 -30.84
C LEU A 146 20.02 20.55 -30.20
N VAL A 147 19.52 20.48 -28.97
CA VAL A 147 19.18 19.23 -28.31
C VAL A 147 17.69 19.15 -27.98
N LEU A 148 17.05 18.04 -28.33
CA LEU A 148 15.68 17.69 -27.90
C LEU A 148 15.83 16.88 -26.60
N CYS A 149 15.35 17.38 -25.46
CA CYS A 149 15.68 16.75 -24.19
C CYS A 149 14.59 16.94 -23.12
N ASP A 150 14.79 16.26 -21.99
CA ASP A 150 14.04 16.49 -20.75
C ASP A 150 14.54 17.73 -19.98
N VAL A 151 13.97 17.96 -18.79
CA VAL A 151 14.33 19.08 -17.91
C VAL A 151 15.81 19.02 -17.50
N THR A 152 16.34 17.83 -17.24
CA THR A 152 17.76 17.65 -16.87
C THR A 152 18.68 18.00 -18.05
N GLY A 153 18.35 17.51 -19.23
CA GLY A 153 19.06 17.86 -20.46
C GLY A 153 18.96 19.35 -20.78
N ALA A 154 17.79 19.96 -20.58
CA ALA A 154 17.58 21.39 -20.78
C ALA A 154 18.47 22.25 -19.85
N ARG A 155 18.59 21.87 -18.56
CA ARG A 155 19.52 22.53 -17.62
C ARG A 155 20.98 22.39 -18.07
N ALA A 156 21.39 21.16 -18.37
CA ALA A 156 22.74 20.88 -18.84
C ALA A 156 23.07 21.66 -20.14
N ALA A 157 22.15 21.72 -21.09
CA ALA A 157 22.30 22.48 -22.34
C ALA A 157 22.44 23.98 -22.07
N LYS A 158 21.61 24.52 -21.17
CA LYS A 158 21.69 25.92 -20.76
C LYS A 158 23.06 26.28 -20.13
N ASP A 159 23.57 25.40 -19.24
CA ASP A 159 24.86 25.63 -18.56
C ASP A 159 26.05 25.67 -19.53
N ILE A 160 25.99 24.93 -20.63
CA ILE A 160 27.03 24.90 -21.66
C ILE A 160 26.76 25.85 -22.84
N GLY A 161 25.65 26.58 -22.84
CA GLY A 161 25.23 27.46 -23.91
C GLY A 161 24.91 26.72 -25.22
N LEU A 162 24.21 25.59 -25.15
CA LEU A 162 23.65 24.85 -26.29
C LEU A 162 22.13 25.12 -26.37
N ASN A 163 21.62 25.34 -27.59
CA ASN A 163 20.18 25.49 -27.78
C ASN A 163 19.48 24.19 -27.43
N TYR A 164 18.31 24.29 -26.85
CA TYR A 164 17.51 23.13 -26.49
C TYR A 164 16.03 23.34 -26.80
N ASN A 165 15.34 22.25 -27.06
CA ASN A 165 13.88 22.18 -27.07
C ASN A 165 13.46 21.10 -26.07
N LEU A 166 12.62 21.50 -25.09
CA LEU A 166 12.10 20.58 -24.10
C LEU A 166 11.06 19.68 -24.75
N VAL A 167 11.27 18.36 -24.71
CA VAL A 167 10.27 17.38 -25.10
C VAL A 167 9.18 17.41 -24.03
N THR A 168 8.02 17.98 -24.35
CA THR A 168 6.89 18.11 -23.43
C THR A 168 5.91 16.98 -23.64
N SER A 169 5.24 16.56 -22.57
CA SER A 169 4.11 15.63 -22.67
C SER A 169 2.90 16.36 -23.23
N GLY A 170 2.32 15.81 -24.28
CA GLY A 170 1.11 16.31 -24.87
C GLY A 170 -0.13 16.04 -24.00
N ARG A 171 -1.25 16.64 -24.37
CA ARG A 171 -2.52 16.50 -23.65
C ARG A 171 -2.93 15.04 -23.46
N GLU A 172 -2.76 14.22 -24.49
CA GLU A 172 -3.11 12.80 -24.47
C GLU A 172 -2.33 12.02 -23.40
N SER A 173 -1.00 12.24 -23.30
CA SER A 173 -0.14 11.60 -22.30
C SER A 173 -0.56 12.00 -20.87
N ILE A 174 -0.96 13.25 -20.68
CA ILE A 174 -1.43 13.77 -19.38
C ILE A 174 -2.81 13.21 -19.03
N GLU A 175 -3.76 13.17 -19.99
CA GLU A 175 -5.10 12.58 -19.80
C GLU A 175 -5.01 11.08 -19.44
N ASN A 176 -4.10 10.34 -20.10
CA ASN A 176 -3.85 8.93 -19.80
C ASN A 176 -3.33 8.74 -18.36
N ALA A 177 -2.40 9.57 -17.92
CA ALA A 177 -1.87 9.51 -16.55
C ALA A 177 -2.95 9.84 -15.50
N VAL A 178 -3.81 10.82 -15.77
CA VAL A 178 -4.96 11.12 -14.88
C VAL A 178 -5.96 9.97 -14.86
N ALA A 179 -6.22 9.32 -15.99
CA ALA A 179 -7.10 8.15 -16.04
C ALA A 179 -6.50 6.95 -15.29
N GLU A 180 -5.20 6.73 -15.40
CA GLU A 180 -4.46 5.71 -14.66
C GLU A 180 -4.51 5.96 -13.14
N ALA A 181 -4.31 7.20 -12.71
CA ALA A 181 -4.42 7.61 -11.32
C ALA A 181 -5.80 7.30 -10.73
N VAL A 182 -6.87 7.65 -11.45
CA VAL A 182 -8.25 7.33 -11.04
C VAL A 182 -8.47 5.83 -10.96
N LYS A 183 -8.00 5.06 -11.93
CA LYS A 183 -8.12 3.60 -11.95
C LYS A 183 -7.37 2.96 -10.78
N LEU A 184 -6.16 3.42 -10.48
CA LEU A 184 -5.35 2.95 -9.35
C LEU A 184 -6.08 3.17 -8.02
N VAL A 185 -6.57 4.39 -7.78
CA VAL A 185 -7.29 4.75 -6.55
C VAL A 185 -8.59 3.95 -6.41
N HIS A 186 -9.35 3.78 -7.49
CA HIS A 186 -10.56 2.96 -7.47
C HIS A 186 -10.27 1.49 -7.14
N SER A 187 -9.21 0.92 -7.72
CA SER A 187 -8.78 -0.46 -7.43
C SER A 187 -8.35 -0.63 -5.98
N SER A 188 -7.56 0.30 -5.45
CA SER A 188 -7.14 0.32 -4.05
C SER A 188 -8.34 0.44 -3.10
N ASN A 189 -9.25 1.39 -3.36
CA ASN A 189 -10.46 1.58 -2.56
C ASN A 189 -11.39 0.36 -2.59
N TYR A 190 -11.45 -0.36 -3.72
CA TYR A 190 -12.24 -1.59 -3.82
C TYR A 190 -11.68 -2.68 -2.90
N VAL A 191 -10.36 -2.87 -2.90
CA VAL A 191 -9.68 -3.84 -2.01
C VAL A 191 -9.86 -3.45 -0.54
N HIS A 192 -9.73 -2.16 -0.20
CA HIS A 192 -9.98 -1.69 1.16
C HIS A 192 -11.42 -1.93 1.61
N LYS A 193 -12.40 -1.61 0.78
CA LYS A 193 -13.82 -1.88 1.08
C LYS A 193 -14.13 -3.36 1.27
N GLN A 194 -13.54 -4.24 0.45
CA GLN A 194 -13.67 -5.68 0.66
C GLN A 194 -13.07 -6.11 1.99
N LYS A 195 -11.86 -5.61 2.32
CA LYS A 195 -11.21 -5.90 3.60
C LYS A 195 -12.09 -5.44 4.77
N ASP A 196 -12.62 -4.21 4.73
CA ASP A 196 -13.49 -3.66 5.78
C ASP A 196 -14.79 -4.46 5.93
N LEU A 197 -15.40 -4.87 4.79
CA LEU A 197 -16.58 -5.72 4.81
C LEU A 197 -16.28 -7.09 5.45
N PHE A 198 -15.20 -7.75 5.05
CA PHE A 198 -14.79 -9.02 5.66
C PHE A 198 -14.46 -8.85 7.14
N GLN A 199 -13.80 -7.76 7.51
CA GLN A 199 -13.50 -7.47 8.90
C GLN A 199 -14.80 -7.28 9.71
N SER A 200 -15.78 -6.53 9.22
CA SER A 200 -17.07 -6.34 9.90
C SER A 200 -17.84 -7.66 10.05
N LEU A 201 -17.86 -8.52 9.03
CA LEU A 201 -18.48 -9.86 9.11
C LEU A 201 -17.78 -10.76 10.13
N LEU A 202 -16.47 -10.66 10.28
CA LEU A 202 -15.72 -11.46 11.23
C LEU A 202 -15.93 -10.98 12.69
N THR A 203 -16.26 -9.70 12.89
CA THR A 203 -16.43 -9.08 14.22
C THR A 203 -17.89 -9.01 14.68
N GLU A 204 -18.86 -9.40 13.84
CA GLU A 204 -20.30 -9.32 14.12
C GLU A 204 -20.75 -10.18 15.30
N ASP A 205 -19.99 -11.24 15.67
CA ASP A 205 -20.30 -12.22 16.73
C ASP A 205 -19.44 -12.03 18.00
N ASP A 206 -18.98 -10.85 18.34
CA ASP A 206 -18.05 -10.61 19.47
C ASP A 206 -16.76 -11.47 19.37
N ARG A 207 -16.35 -11.84 18.18
CA ARG A 207 -15.14 -12.62 17.92
C ARG A 207 -14.08 -11.73 17.31
N GLU A 208 -12.89 -11.85 17.87
CA GLU A 208 -11.71 -11.17 17.36
C GLU A 208 -10.75 -12.16 16.71
N PHE A 209 -9.96 -11.69 15.76
CA PHE A 209 -9.07 -12.53 14.98
C PHE A 209 -7.65 -11.98 14.95
N LEU A 210 -6.70 -12.88 15.14
CA LEU A 210 -5.27 -12.61 14.92
C LEU A 210 -4.77 -13.64 13.91
N ILE A 211 -3.98 -13.20 12.93
CA ILE A 211 -3.31 -14.09 11.98
C ILE A 211 -1.81 -13.86 12.07
N TYR A 212 -1.10 -14.94 12.30
CA TYR A 212 0.36 -14.95 12.34
C TYR A 212 0.92 -15.56 11.06
N SER A 213 1.99 -14.94 10.55
CA SER A 213 2.73 -15.42 9.38
C SER A 213 3.45 -16.75 9.69
N PRO A 214 3.98 -17.44 8.66
CA PRO A 214 4.82 -18.63 8.85
C PRO A 214 6.05 -18.36 9.74
N ALA A 215 6.56 -17.13 9.75
CA ALA A 215 7.66 -16.70 10.59
C ALA A 215 7.27 -16.41 12.06
N GLY A 216 5.97 -16.47 12.38
CA GLY A 216 5.47 -16.19 13.72
C GLY A 216 5.30 -14.69 14.03
N THR A 217 5.32 -13.83 13.02
CA THR A 217 5.01 -12.40 13.14
C THR A 217 3.52 -12.17 12.98
N LEU A 218 2.94 -11.24 13.74
CA LEU A 218 1.55 -10.85 13.57
C LEU A 218 1.37 -10.20 12.20
N TRP A 219 0.52 -10.80 11.36
CA TRP A 219 0.25 -10.34 10.00
C TRP A 219 -1.07 -9.57 9.90
N PHE A 220 -2.06 -9.96 10.69
CA PHE A 220 -3.38 -9.33 10.73
C PHE A 220 -3.94 -9.34 12.15
N SER A 221 -4.63 -8.27 12.53
CA SER A 221 -5.42 -8.17 13.76
C SER A 221 -6.75 -7.47 13.45
N SER A 222 -7.87 -8.02 13.92
CA SER A 222 -9.17 -7.34 13.92
C SER A 222 -9.26 -6.30 15.03
N ILE A 223 -8.50 -6.49 16.11
CA ILE A 223 -8.42 -5.54 17.24
C ILE A 223 -7.33 -4.52 16.93
N ALA A 224 -7.61 -3.24 17.16
CA ALA A 224 -6.56 -2.23 17.15
C ALA A 224 -5.53 -2.58 18.24
N ILE A 225 -4.25 -2.60 17.87
CA ILE A 225 -3.15 -3.02 18.78
C ILE A 225 -3.16 -2.17 20.04
N ASP A 226 -3.48 -0.89 19.92
CA ASP A 226 -3.57 0.07 21.04
C ASP A 226 -4.78 -0.19 21.96
N GLU A 227 -5.80 -0.88 21.48
CA GLU A 227 -6.99 -1.25 22.25
C GLU A 227 -6.86 -2.62 22.92
N MET A 228 -5.86 -3.40 22.53
CA MET A 228 -5.62 -4.72 23.10
C MET A 228 -5.10 -4.61 24.53
N ASN A 229 -5.91 -5.05 25.51
CA ASN A 229 -5.51 -5.09 26.90
C ASN A 229 -4.19 -5.89 27.08
N THR A 230 -3.24 -5.35 27.83
CA THR A 230 -1.95 -5.96 28.11
C THR A 230 -2.08 -7.41 28.64
N SER A 231 -3.10 -7.70 29.45
CA SER A 231 -3.37 -9.04 29.97
C SER A 231 -3.79 -10.02 28.88
N LEU A 232 -4.62 -9.59 27.92
CA LEU A 232 -5.02 -10.41 26.77
C LEU A 232 -3.83 -10.66 25.85
N MET A 233 -3.01 -9.65 25.62
CA MET A 233 -1.80 -9.79 24.81
C MET A 233 -0.83 -10.80 25.44
N ASN A 234 -0.60 -10.73 26.75
CA ASN A 234 0.23 -11.68 27.48
C ASN A 234 -0.34 -13.11 27.40
N PHE A 235 -1.65 -13.24 27.48
CA PHE A 235 -2.33 -14.54 27.34
C PHE A 235 -2.09 -15.13 25.94
N VAL A 236 -2.27 -14.36 24.88
CA VAL A 236 -1.97 -14.78 23.49
C VAL A 236 -0.49 -15.17 23.35
N GLN A 237 0.44 -14.33 23.86
CA GLN A 237 1.87 -14.57 23.76
C GLN A 237 2.32 -15.84 24.49
N THR A 238 1.68 -16.20 25.57
CA THR A 238 1.98 -17.43 26.31
C THR A 238 1.77 -18.67 25.43
N TYR A 239 0.71 -18.68 24.60
CA TYR A 239 0.35 -19.85 23.81
C TYR A 239 0.79 -19.81 22.35
N ILE A 240 1.24 -18.66 21.84
CA ILE A 240 1.58 -18.50 20.42
C ILE A 240 2.58 -19.55 19.92
N LYS A 241 3.61 -19.86 20.70
CA LYS A 241 4.64 -20.86 20.33
C LYS A 241 4.05 -22.27 20.15
N SER A 242 3.03 -22.60 20.94
CA SER A 242 2.30 -23.87 20.81
C SER A 242 1.38 -23.84 19.59
N PHE A 243 0.64 -22.74 19.40
CA PHE A 243 -0.31 -22.55 18.32
C PHE A 243 0.34 -22.57 16.94
N LEU A 244 1.57 -22.06 16.82
CA LEU A 244 2.34 -22.14 15.57
C LEU A 244 2.73 -23.58 15.20
N LYS A 245 2.87 -24.47 16.20
CA LYS A 245 3.26 -25.88 15.97
C LYS A 245 2.07 -26.80 15.75
N VAL A 246 1.03 -26.66 16.56
CA VAL A 246 -0.12 -27.57 16.63
C VAL A 246 -1.38 -26.79 16.32
N SER A 247 -2.20 -27.33 15.42
CA SER A 247 -3.50 -26.77 15.05
C SER A 247 -4.64 -27.30 15.95
N ASN A 248 -5.78 -26.62 15.92
CA ASN A 248 -7.02 -27.00 16.59
C ASN A 248 -6.89 -27.11 18.11
N GLN A 249 -6.08 -26.26 18.70
CA GLN A 249 -5.98 -26.12 20.15
C GLN A 249 -6.99 -25.07 20.64
N THR A 250 -7.51 -25.28 21.85
CA THR A 250 -8.40 -24.35 22.54
C THR A 250 -7.86 -24.12 23.93
N VAL A 251 -7.72 -22.86 24.32
CA VAL A 251 -7.31 -22.47 25.68
C VAL A 251 -8.20 -21.34 26.16
N SER A 252 -8.53 -21.33 27.44
CA SER A 252 -9.35 -20.30 28.07
C SER A 252 -8.66 -19.74 29.29
N HIS A 253 -8.82 -18.44 29.51
CA HIS A 253 -8.30 -17.75 30.68
C HIS A 253 -9.24 -16.64 31.11
N GLN A 254 -9.48 -16.53 32.43
CA GLN A 254 -10.29 -15.46 32.98
C GLN A 254 -9.42 -14.22 33.21
N ILE A 255 -9.85 -13.11 32.62
CA ILE A 255 -9.22 -11.81 32.79
C ILE A 255 -10.32 -10.86 33.34
N ARG A 256 -10.22 -10.52 34.63
CA ARG A 256 -11.24 -9.75 35.38
C ARG A 256 -12.62 -10.47 35.28
N ASP A 257 -13.64 -9.75 34.85
CA ASP A 257 -15.04 -10.23 34.75
C ASP A 257 -15.35 -10.97 33.45
N ASN A 258 -14.35 -11.31 32.66
CA ASN A 258 -14.55 -11.98 31.38
C ASN A 258 -13.64 -13.21 31.26
N VAL A 259 -14.15 -14.22 30.58
CA VAL A 259 -13.39 -15.39 30.13
C VAL A 259 -13.05 -15.19 28.66
N TYR A 260 -11.77 -15.23 28.35
CA TYR A 260 -11.28 -15.20 26.98
C TYR A 260 -10.89 -16.61 26.55
N THR A 261 -11.44 -17.05 25.43
CA THR A 261 -11.14 -18.35 24.85
C THR A 261 -10.46 -18.14 23.51
N LEU A 262 -9.27 -18.73 23.34
CA LEU A 262 -8.48 -18.71 22.13
C LEU A 262 -8.65 -20.05 21.40
N TYR A 263 -9.02 -19.97 20.13
CA TYR A 263 -9.07 -21.13 19.21
C TYR A 263 -8.03 -20.90 18.12
N ASN A 264 -7.15 -21.85 17.89
CA ASN A 264 -6.24 -21.74 16.77
C ASN A 264 -6.54 -22.75 15.67
N ARG A 265 -6.27 -22.34 14.43
CA ARG A 265 -6.20 -23.24 13.28
C ARG A 265 -5.10 -22.82 12.32
N HIS A 266 -4.55 -23.77 11.60
CA HIS A 266 -3.62 -23.47 10.51
C HIS A 266 -4.39 -23.27 9.20
N LEU A 267 -3.98 -22.24 8.45
CA LEU A 267 -4.49 -21.91 7.12
C LEU A 267 -3.34 -22.05 6.13
N ILE A 268 -3.60 -22.63 4.98
CA ILE A 268 -2.65 -22.66 3.86
C ILE A 268 -3.06 -21.57 2.87
N TYR A 269 -2.16 -20.65 2.61
CA TYR A 269 -2.34 -19.59 1.63
C TYR A 269 -1.02 -19.41 0.86
N GLU A 270 -1.06 -19.45 -0.48
CA GLU A 270 0.10 -19.41 -1.37
C GLU A 270 1.22 -20.39 -0.94
N ASP A 271 0.84 -21.64 -0.68
CA ASP A 271 1.73 -22.72 -0.18
C ASP A 271 2.46 -22.42 1.14
N GLN A 272 2.05 -21.37 1.86
CA GLN A 272 2.57 -21.00 3.16
C GLN A 272 1.57 -21.27 4.28
N LYS A 273 2.09 -21.66 5.45
CA LYS A 273 1.27 -22.00 6.61
C LYS A 273 1.12 -20.80 7.55
N TYR A 274 -0.06 -20.22 7.59
CA TYR A 274 -0.47 -19.19 8.54
C TYR A 274 -1.19 -19.80 9.74
N THR A 275 -1.12 -19.12 10.89
CA THR A 275 -1.84 -19.51 12.10
C THR A 275 -2.89 -18.46 12.43
N ALA A 276 -4.17 -18.82 12.28
CA ALA A 276 -5.28 -17.98 12.70
C ALA A 276 -5.67 -18.32 14.15
N ILE A 277 -5.85 -17.30 14.96
CA ILE A 277 -6.34 -17.36 16.33
C ILE A 277 -7.66 -16.59 16.40
N THR A 278 -8.72 -17.27 16.79
CA THR A 278 -10.00 -16.63 17.10
C THR A 278 -10.08 -16.42 18.59
N ILE A 279 -10.42 -15.21 19.01
CA ILE A 279 -10.61 -14.81 20.41
C ILE A 279 -12.10 -14.63 20.64
N CYS A 280 -12.65 -15.41 21.52
CA CYS A 280 -14.04 -15.25 21.98
C CYS A 280 -14.03 -14.70 23.40
N LYS A 281 -14.86 -13.69 23.65
CA LYS A 281 -15.05 -13.07 24.96
C LYS A 281 -16.43 -13.49 25.48
N SER A 282 -16.49 -13.89 26.74
CA SER A 282 -17.75 -14.17 27.42
C SER A 282 -17.69 -13.69 28.87
N PRO A 283 -18.80 -13.30 29.49
CA PRO A 283 -18.84 -12.95 30.92
C PRO A 283 -18.33 -14.13 31.76
N ALA A 284 -17.56 -13.85 32.80
CA ALA A 284 -17.24 -14.83 33.81
C ALA A 284 -18.52 -15.15 34.61
N LEU A 285 -18.91 -16.42 34.69
CA LEU A 285 -20.01 -16.83 35.53
C LEU A 285 -19.61 -16.68 37.01
N THR A 286 -20.36 -15.92 37.78
CA THR A 286 -20.17 -15.79 39.22
C THR A 286 -20.98 -16.87 39.95
N ALA A 287 -20.59 -17.21 41.15
CA ALA A 287 -21.33 -18.19 41.97
C ALA A 287 -22.76 -17.73 42.31
N GLU A 288 -23.05 -16.45 42.15
CA GLU A 288 -24.37 -15.85 42.35
C GLU A 288 -25.34 -16.15 41.18
N ASP A 289 -24.81 -16.36 39.99
CA ASP A 289 -25.62 -16.62 38.80
C ASP A 289 -26.22 -18.05 38.76
N ASP A 290 -25.54 -19.04 39.33
CA ASP A 290 -26.03 -20.39 39.58
C ASP A 290 -25.24 -21.07 40.72
N PRO A 291 -25.85 -21.27 41.88
CA PRO A 291 -25.19 -21.86 43.06
C PRO A 291 -24.80 -23.35 42.85
N GLY A 292 -25.14 -23.95 41.73
CA GLY A 292 -24.73 -25.29 41.32
C GLY A 292 -23.42 -25.32 40.49
N PHE A 293 -22.84 -24.16 40.10
CA PHE A 293 -21.62 -24.10 39.32
C PHE A 293 -20.36 -23.92 40.18
N GLN A 294 -19.35 -24.69 39.88
CA GLN A 294 -17.99 -24.49 40.38
C GLN A 294 -17.10 -24.10 39.18
N ILE A 295 -16.46 -22.92 39.30
CA ILE A 295 -15.50 -22.45 38.30
C ILE A 295 -14.11 -22.79 38.76
N TYR A 296 -13.38 -23.59 37.97
CA TYR A 296 -11.99 -23.94 38.25
C TYR A 296 -11.08 -23.07 37.39
N ASN A 297 -10.13 -22.38 38.03
CA ASN A 297 -9.09 -21.64 37.30
C ASN A 297 -7.99 -22.61 36.87
N ILE A 298 -7.67 -22.60 35.57
CA ILE A 298 -6.71 -23.53 34.95
C ILE A 298 -5.33 -23.42 35.58
N ASP A 299 -4.95 -22.23 36.00
CA ASP A 299 -3.60 -21.97 36.50
C ASP A 299 -3.34 -22.50 37.92
N ASN A 300 -4.40 -22.82 38.67
CA ASN A 300 -4.32 -23.21 40.08
C ASN A 300 -4.78 -24.65 40.38
N THR A 301 -5.10 -25.45 39.37
CA THR A 301 -5.61 -26.82 39.60
C THR A 301 -4.47 -27.85 39.45
N SER A 302 -4.28 -28.63 40.48
CA SER A 302 -3.40 -29.82 40.43
C SER A 302 -4.02 -30.91 39.55
N SER A 303 -3.18 -31.86 39.07
CA SER A 303 -3.65 -33.02 38.31
C SER A 303 -4.69 -33.88 39.06
N ASN A 304 -4.67 -33.86 40.39
CA ASN A 304 -5.62 -34.61 41.23
C ASN A 304 -6.99 -33.96 41.27
N ASP A 305 -7.07 -32.62 41.29
CA ASP A 305 -8.36 -31.90 41.23
C ASP A 305 -9.08 -32.17 39.91
N PHE A 306 -8.33 -32.51 38.86
CA PHE A 306 -8.88 -32.88 37.56
C PHE A 306 -9.56 -34.25 37.58
N ALA A 307 -9.01 -35.21 38.27
CA ALA A 307 -9.57 -36.56 38.41
C ALA A 307 -10.80 -36.56 39.29
N ASP A 308 -10.86 -35.80 40.38
CA ASP A 308 -11.99 -35.68 41.27
C ASP A 308 -13.18 -34.93 40.63
N ALA A 309 -12.92 -33.88 39.84
CA ALA A 309 -13.92 -33.17 39.06
C ALA A 309 -14.53 -34.08 37.97
N TYR A 310 -13.78 -35.05 37.45
CA TYR A 310 -14.27 -36.01 36.44
C TYR A 310 -15.18 -37.08 37.05
N ASN A 311 -14.92 -37.55 38.28
CA ASN A 311 -15.58 -38.73 38.88
C ASN A 311 -16.99 -38.47 39.45
N GLY A 312 -17.48 -37.26 39.52
CA GLY A 312 -18.80 -37.05 40.15
C GLY A 312 -19.65 -35.97 39.54
N THR A 313 -19.08 -34.97 38.96
CA THR A 313 -19.79 -33.75 38.61
C THR A 313 -19.90 -33.47 37.10
N GLY A 314 -19.17 -34.21 36.27
CA GLY A 314 -19.20 -34.02 34.80
C GLY A 314 -18.64 -32.67 34.32
N ILE A 315 -17.85 -31.98 35.14
CA ILE A 315 -17.20 -30.73 34.76
C ILE A 315 -15.89 -31.07 34.09
N TYR A 316 -15.77 -30.65 32.86
CA TYR A 316 -14.54 -30.78 32.10
C TYR A 316 -13.83 -29.44 32.07
N LYS A 317 -12.53 -29.49 32.18
CA LYS A 317 -11.65 -28.36 31.98
C LYS A 317 -11.44 -28.05 30.49
N VAL A 318 -12.49 -27.78 29.78
CA VAL A 318 -12.36 -27.38 28.37
C VAL A 318 -13.13 -26.08 28.22
N GLY A 319 -12.39 -24.99 28.21
CA GLY A 319 -12.89 -23.63 28.00
C GLY A 319 -14.13 -23.29 28.84
N GLY A 320 -14.04 -22.35 29.77
CA GLY A 320 -15.02 -22.06 30.80
C GLY A 320 -16.50 -22.21 30.43
N ASN A 321 -16.96 -21.55 29.37
CA ASN A 321 -18.38 -21.58 28.97
C ASN A 321 -18.83 -22.90 28.36
N TYR A 322 -17.95 -23.64 27.70
CA TYR A 322 -18.30 -24.93 27.13
C TYR A 322 -18.55 -26.00 28.22
N ALA A 323 -17.70 -26.00 29.26
CA ALA A 323 -17.87 -26.89 30.40
C ALA A 323 -19.17 -26.59 31.17
N ALA A 324 -19.51 -25.30 31.33
CA ALA A 324 -20.74 -24.87 31.94
C ALA A 324 -21.98 -25.30 31.13
N SER A 325 -21.93 -25.14 29.80
CA SER A 325 -23.00 -25.57 28.89
C SER A 325 -23.23 -27.10 28.89
N LEU A 326 -22.16 -27.91 28.91
CA LEU A 326 -22.24 -29.36 29.02
C LEU A 326 -22.89 -29.82 30.33
N ARG A 327 -22.56 -29.16 31.45
CA ARG A 327 -23.18 -29.49 32.73
C ARG A 327 -24.65 -29.11 32.79
N ALA A 328 -25.02 -27.94 32.26
CA ALA A 328 -26.43 -27.52 32.15
C ALA A 328 -27.27 -28.52 31.34
N ASN A 329 -26.77 -29.00 30.22
CA ASN A 329 -27.40 -29.99 29.39
C ASN A 329 -27.53 -31.33 30.09
N LYS A 330 -26.51 -31.79 30.81
CA LYS A 330 -26.59 -33.05 31.58
C LYS A 330 -27.60 -32.95 32.71
N LYS A 331 -27.62 -31.83 33.46
CA LYS A 331 -28.61 -31.62 34.53
C LYS A 331 -30.03 -31.54 34.00
N ALA A 332 -30.24 -30.94 32.81
CA ALA A 332 -31.55 -30.96 32.15
C ALA A 332 -31.97 -32.35 31.70
N HIS A 333 -31.02 -33.21 31.28
CA HIS A 333 -31.30 -34.60 30.90
C HIS A 333 -31.59 -35.50 32.12
N ASP A 334 -30.96 -35.21 33.27
CA ASP A 334 -31.19 -35.97 34.52
C ASP A 334 -32.46 -35.52 35.25
N LEU A 335 -33.10 -34.42 34.88
CA LEU A 335 -34.34 -33.88 35.43
C LEU A 335 -35.57 -34.09 34.51
N GLY A 336 -35.40 -34.62 33.32
CA GLY A 336 -36.46 -35.02 32.36
C GLY A 336 -36.65 -36.51 32.35
#